data_6857d0af87a3ab81ea59b925df433c54
#
_entry.id   6857d0af87a3ab81ea59b925df433c54
#
_cell.length_a   1.000
_cell.length_b   1.000
_cell.length_c   1.000
_cell.angle_alpha   90.00
_cell.angle_beta   90.00
_cell.angle_gamma   90.00
#
_symmetry.space_group_name_H-M   'P 1'
#
loop_
_entity.id
_entity.type
_entity.pdbx_description
1 polymer ?
#
loop_
_entity_poly.entity_id
_entity_poly.type
_entity_poly.pdbx_seq_one_letter_code
_entity_poly.pdbx_strand_id
1 'polypeptide(L)'
;MKKSAIILSVLLVMETLACRFNVRDVGFVDLGSSVYKLFLFVPNETPSADIDSLKSIAFATYLDSNVKAEVLTFGAADEAEIGKFLPKIRDRAQAVLVSPDEKRTVSVEVTSKNQPLSASAWDGLESVFDSPRRNAVLSNVYEHYGVVLIVEGENASENTRIRKMAEAVVKSITDKMDRLEKEISEPPVIELITAKEFGGEKA
;
A
#
# COMPACT_ATOMS: atom_id res chain seq x y z
N MET A 1 53.94 -13.22 -12.25
CA MET A 1 52.81 -14.06 -11.81
C MET A 1 52.23 -13.70 -10.42
N LYS A 2 53.03 -13.46 -9.36
CA LYS A 2 52.48 -13.12 -8.01
C LYS A 2 51.67 -11.81 -7.93
N LYS A 3 52.08 -10.77 -8.71
CA LYS A 3 51.38 -9.46 -8.71
C LYS A 3 49.99 -9.53 -9.37
N SER A 4 49.84 -10.34 -10.42
CA SER A 4 48.53 -10.52 -11.10
C SER A 4 47.52 -11.27 -10.24
N ALA A 5 47.97 -12.23 -9.40
CA ALA A 5 47.11 -12.95 -8.49
C ALA A 5 46.54 -12.07 -7.37
N ILE A 6 47.34 -11.10 -6.89
CA ILE A 6 46.92 -10.14 -5.84
C ILE A 6 45.87 -9.18 -6.40
N ILE A 7 46.04 -8.68 -7.63
CA ILE A 7 45.07 -7.79 -8.26
C ILE A 7 43.73 -8.50 -8.50
N LEU A 8 43.75 -9.79 -8.93
CA LEU A 8 42.57 -10.59 -9.13
C LEU A 8 41.84 -10.85 -7.80
N SER A 9 42.58 -11.10 -6.72
CA SER A 9 41.98 -11.30 -5.39
C SER A 9 41.32 -10.04 -4.85
N VAL A 10 41.86 -8.86 -5.07
CA VAL A 10 41.27 -7.59 -4.65
C VAL A 10 40.04 -7.26 -5.46
N LEU A 11 39.98 -7.56 -6.76
CA LEU A 11 38.80 -7.42 -7.59
C LEU A 11 37.67 -8.34 -7.15
N LEU A 12 37.96 -9.60 -6.79
CA LEU A 12 36.94 -10.54 -6.29
C LEU A 12 36.34 -10.13 -4.94
N VAL A 13 37.13 -9.47 -4.07
CA VAL A 13 36.64 -8.98 -2.78
C VAL A 13 35.77 -7.74 -2.94
N MET A 14 36.02 -6.91 -3.96
CA MET A 14 35.17 -5.74 -4.23
C MET A 14 33.79 -6.11 -4.74
N GLU A 15 33.62 -7.22 -5.45
CA GLU A 15 32.28 -7.69 -5.87
C GLU A 15 31.41 -8.18 -4.70
N THR A 16 32.00 -8.62 -3.61
CA THR A 16 31.26 -9.05 -2.41
C THR A 16 30.75 -7.87 -1.55
N LEU A 17 31.16 -6.64 -1.83
CA LEU A 17 30.69 -5.41 -1.19
C LEU A 17 29.58 -4.71 -1.98
N ALA A 18 29.24 -5.20 -3.18
CA ALA A 18 28.09 -4.73 -3.93
C ALA A 18 26.80 -5.08 -3.19
N CYS A 19 25.98 -4.10 -2.97
CA CYS A 19 24.71 -4.09 -2.20
C CYS A 19 24.16 -5.46 -1.81
N ARG A 20 24.17 -5.75 -0.50
CA ARG A 20 23.59 -6.96 0.10
C ARG A 20 22.08 -7.10 -0.15
N PHE A 21 21.44 -6.03 -0.54
CA PHE A 21 20.00 -5.96 -0.75
C PHE A 21 19.72 -5.30 -2.10
N ASN A 22 18.92 -5.93 -2.93
CA ASN A 22 18.36 -5.28 -4.10
C ASN A 22 17.11 -4.48 -3.69
N VAL A 23 16.65 -3.60 -4.58
CA VAL A 23 15.44 -2.78 -4.34
C VAL A 23 14.22 -3.65 -4.01
N ARG A 24 14.15 -4.86 -4.60
CA ARG A 24 13.10 -5.82 -4.34
C ARG A 24 13.18 -6.38 -2.92
N ASP A 25 14.39 -6.72 -2.45
CA ASP A 25 14.57 -7.26 -1.09
C ASP A 25 14.26 -6.22 -0.02
N VAL A 26 14.57 -4.94 -0.27
CA VAL A 26 14.30 -3.84 0.67
C VAL A 26 12.86 -3.36 0.59
N GLY A 27 12.26 -3.33 -0.62
CA GLY A 27 10.91 -2.82 -0.82
C GLY A 27 9.80 -3.80 -0.46
N PHE A 28 10.09 -5.11 -0.45
CA PHE A 28 9.07 -6.16 -0.31
C PHE A 28 9.27 -7.10 0.89
N VAL A 29 10.31 -6.89 1.69
CA VAL A 29 10.71 -7.81 2.77
C VAL A 29 9.61 -8.08 3.79
N ASP A 30 8.63 -7.20 3.94
CA ASP A 30 7.64 -7.31 5.01
C ASP A 30 6.17 -7.38 4.55
N LEU A 31 5.93 -7.41 3.24
CA LEU A 31 4.57 -7.54 2.72
C LEU A 31 3.99 -8.98 2.86
N GLY A 32 4.83 -9.94 3.25
CA GLY A 32 4.48 -11.36 3.24
C GLY A 32 3.60 -11.84 4.38
N SER A 33 3.59 -11.18 5.54
CA SER A 33 2.94 -11.72 6.75
C SER A 33 1.56 -11.14 7.04
N SER A 34 1.23 -9.95 6.50
CA SER A 34 -0.02 -9.26 6.80
C SER A 34 -0.86 -9.08 5.54
N VAL A 35 -1.67 -10.08 5.24
CA VAL A 35 -2.50 -10.09 4.03
C VAL A 35 -3.84 -9.44 4.30
N TYR A 36 -4.16 -8.40 3.52
CA TYR A 36 -5.52 -7.88 3.42
C TYR A 36 -6.37 -8.80 2.55
N LYS A 37 -7.65 -8.94 2.88
CA LYS A 37 -8.62 -9.68 2.07
C LYS A 37 -9.59 -8.69 1.43
N LEU A 38 -9.78 -8.79 0.13
CA LEU A 38 -10.79 -8.00 -0.57
C LEU A 38 -11.85 -8.96 -1.11
N PHE A 39 -13.07 -8.81 -0.62
CA PHE A 39 -14.21 -9.57 -1.10
C PHE A 39 -15.03 -8.70 -2.05
N LEU A 40 -15.17 -9.15 -3.29
CA LEU A 40 -16.05 -8.55 -4.29
C LEU A 40 -17.33 -9.39 -4.37
N PHE A 41 -18.40 -8.89 -3.78
CA PHE A 41 -19.70 -9.52 -3.76
C PHE A 41 -20.54 -9.08 -4.95
N VAL A 42 -21.15 -10.03 -5.63
CA VAL A 42 -22.03 -9.77 -6.79
C VAL A 42 -23.40 -10.42 -6.60
N PRO A 43 -24.47 -9.88 -7.22
CA PRO A 43 -25.78 -10.53 -7.26
C PRO A 43 -25.70 -11.97 -7.75
N ASN A 44 -26.62 -12.83 -7.27
CA ASN A 44 -26.62 -14.25 -7.61
C ASN A 44 -26.86 -14.50 -9.12
N GLU A 45 -27.56 -13.59 -9.77
CA GLU A 45 -27.90 -13.65 -11.19
C GLU A 45 -26.80 -13.08 -12.11
N THR A 46 -25.65 -12.66 -11.53
CA THR A 46 -24.55 -12.11 -12.32
C THR A 46 -24.02 -13.17 -13.29
N PRO A 47 -23.94 -12.88 -14.59
CA PRO A 47 -23.43 -13.82 -15.59
C PRO A 47 -22.02 -14.30 -15.26
N SER A 48 -21.74 -15.58 -15.54
CA SER A 48 -20.42 -16.16 -15.27
C SER A 48 -19.29 -15.43 -16.01
N ALA A 49 -19.55 -14.93 -17.23
CA ALA A 49 -18.57 -14.14 -17.98
C ALA A 49 -18.20 -12.83 -17.25
N ASP A 50 -19.15 -12.18 -16.59
CA ASP A 50 -18.87 -10.97 -15.80
C ASP A 50 -18.10 -11.33 -14.54
N ILE A 51 -18.43 -12.43 -13.88
CA ILE A 51 -17.68 -12.92 -12.71
C ILE A 51 -16.22 -13.22 -13.08
N ASP A 52 -15.99 -13.88 -14.21
CA ASP A 52 -14.63 -14.20 -14.69
C ASP A 52 -13.85 -12.94 -15.09
N SER A 53 -14.54 -11.95 -15.67
CA SER A 53 -13.96 -10.63 -15.94
C SER A 53 -13.54 -9.93 -14.63
N LEU A 54 -14.42 -9.92 -13.64
CA LEU A 54 -14.13 -9.32 -12.32
C LEU A 54 -12.96 -10.01 -11.60
N LYS A 55 -12.87 -11.36 -11.67
CA LYS A 55 -11.72 -12.12 -11.15
C LYS A 55 -10.42 -11.71 -11.83
N SER A 56 -10.46 -11.55 -13.15
CA SER A 56 -9.28 -11.14 -13.94
C SER A 56 -8.84 -9.72 -13.58
N ILE A 57 -9.79 -8.79 -13.44
CA ILE A 57 -9.53 -7.40 -13.02
C ILE A 57 -8.94 -7.39 -11.61
N ALA A 58 -9.57 -8.04 -10.66
CA ALA A 58 -9.10 -8.09 -9.29
C ALA A 58 -7.70 -8.73 -9.16
N PHE A 59 -7.44 -9.79 -9.92
CA PHE A 59 -6.12 -10.40 -9.99
C PHE A 59 -5.07 -9.43 -10.55
N ALA A 60 -5.37 -8.76 -11.67
CA ALA A 60 -4.44 -7.83 -12.30
C ALA A 60 -4.14 -6.62 -11.40
N THR A 61 -5.18 -6.06 -10.75
CA THR A 61 -5.02 -4.90 -9.86
C THR A 61 -4.14 -5.21 -8.64
N TYR A 62 -4.24 -6.42 -8.08
CA TYR A 62 -3.59 -6.75 -6.80
C TYR A 62 -2.41 -7.71 -6.92
N LEU A 63 -1.96 -8.04 -8.14
CA LEU A 63 -0.91 -9.04 -8.41
C LEU A 63 0.37 -8.82 -7.59
N ASP A 64 0.82 -7.57 -7.50
CA ASP A 64 2.05 -7.17 -6.82
C ASP A 64 1.78 -6.48 -5.46
N SER A 65 0.69 -6.88 -4.80
CA SER A 65 0.30 -6.30 -3.52
C SER A 65 0.13 -7.37 -2.43
N ASN A 66 -0.05 -6.92 -1.18
CA ASN A 66 -0.45 -7.78 -0.07
C ASN A 66 -1.98 -7.91 0.07
N VAL A 67 -2.74 -7.63 -0.99
CA VAL A 67 -4.19 -7.81 -1.03
C VAL A 67 -4.53 -9.09 -1.77
N LYS A 68 -5.30 -9.98 -1.15
CA LYS A 68 -5.90 -11.15 -1.81
C LYS A 68 -7.36 -10.86 -2.10
N ALA A 69 -7.71 -10.86 -3.37
CA ALA A 69 -9.06 -10.60 -3.82
C ALA A 69 -9.81 -11.90 -4.14
N GLU A 70 -11.08 -11.93 -3.78
CA GLU A 70 -12.00 -13.03 -4.06
C GLU A 70 -13.34 -12.48 -4.55
N VAL A 71 -13.88 -13.07 -5.63
CA VAL A 71 -15.18 -12.69 -6.21
C VAL A 71 -16.19 -13.77 -5.90
N LEU A 72 -17.29 -13.41 -5.26
CA LEU A 72 -18.32 -14.30 -4.75
C LEU A 72 -19.71 -13.76 -5.03
N THR A 73 -20.65 -14.65 -5.29
CA THR A 73 -22.07 -14.26 -5.24
C THR A 73 -22.53 -14.08 -3.80
N PHE A 74 -23.55 -13.26 -3.57
CA PHE A 74 -24.10 -13.06 -2.24
C PHE A 74 -24.55 -14.38 -1.61
N GLY A 75 -25.16 -15.30 -2.38
CA GLY A 75 -25.60 -16.61 -1.89
C GLY A 75 -24.44 -17.49 -1.42
N ALA A 76 -23.37 -17.57 -2.23
CA ALA A 76 -22.20 -18.33 -1.83
C ALA A 76 -21.51 -17.73 -0.59
N ALA A 77 -21.53 -16.41 -0.44
CA ALA A 77 -20.95 -15.73 0.71
C ALA A 77 -21.76 -15.91 2.00
N ASP A 78 -23.11 -16.00 1.90
CA ASP A 78 -23.97 -16.26 3.06
C ASP A 78 -23.70 -17.65 3.69
N GLU A 79 -23.29 -18.62 2.89
CA GLU A 79 -22.99 -20.00 3.33
C GLU A 79 -21.55 -20.14 3.90
N ALA A 80 -20.72 -19.14 3.73
CA ALA A 80 -19.33 -19.16 4.14
C ALA A 80 -19.08 -18.34 5.42
N GLU A 81 -17.94 -18.58 6.09
CA GLU A 81 -17.50 -17.79 7.25
C GLU A 81 -17.31 -16.29 6.95
N ILE A 82 -17.20 -15.94 5.67
CA ILE A 82 -17.10 -14.56 5.19
C ILE A 82 -18.43 -13.80 5.23
N GLY A 83 -19.54 -14.44 5.51
CA GLY A 83 -20.86 -13.83 5.65
C GLY A 83 -20.90 -12.64 6.62
N LYS A 84 -20.01 -12.62 7.61
CA LYS A 84 -19.85 -11.50 8.55
C LYS A 84 -19.39 -10.19 7.90
N PHE A 85 -18.80 -10.25 6.70
CA PHE A 85 -18.31 -9.08 5.95
C PHE A 85 -19.29 -8.62 4.86
N LEU A 86 -20.43 -9.29 4.71
CA LEU A 86 -21.40 -8.95 3.69
C LEU A 86 -21.95 -7.54 3.88
N PRO A 87 -22.04 -6.76 2.80
CA PRO A 87 -22.66 -5.46 2.84
C PRO A 87 -24.18 -5.58 3.06
N LYS A 88 -24.78 -4.52 3.60
CA LYS A 88 -26.23 -4.47 3.85
C LYS A 88 -27.04 -4.39 2.54
N ILE A 89 -26.51 -3.75 1.53
CA ILE A 89 -27.14 -3.59 0.21
C ILE A 89 -26.65 -4.75 -0.66
N ARG A 90 -27.57 -5.48 -1.30
CA ARG A 90 -27.26 -6.70 -2.07
C ARG A 90 -27.84 -6.69 -3.48
N ASP A 91 -28.33 -5.55 -3.93
CA ASP A 91 -28.92 -5.37 -5.27
C ASP A 91 -27.91 -5.05 -6.36
N ARG A 92 -26.65 -4.83 -5.97
CA ARG A 92 -25.53 -4.48 -6.88
C ARG A 92 -24.20 -5.03 -6.37
N ALA A 93 -23.22 -5.08 -7.25
CA ALA A 93 -21.86 -5.47 -6.85
C ALA A 93 -21.28 -4.48 -5.85
N GLN A 94 -20.59 -4.99 -4.84
CA GLN A 94 -19.90 -4.22 -3.82
C GLN A 94 -18.62 -4.92 -3.40
N ALA A 95 -17.58 -4.14 -3.08
CA ALA A 95 -16.36 -4.70 -2.55
C ALA A 95 -16.14 -4.26 -1.10
N VAL A 96 -15.53 -5.14 -0.31
CA VAL A 96 -15.16 -4.90 1.08
C VAL A 96 -13.72 -5.32 1.27
N LEU A 97 -12.88 -4.35 1.62
CA LEU A 97 -11.50 -4.59 2.04
C LEU A 97 -11.50 -4.89 3.54
N VAL A 98 -10.85 -5.97 3.93
CA VAL A 98 -10.76 -6.46 5.32
C VAL A 98 -9.32 -6.42 5.77
N SER A 99 -9.07 -5.83 6.95
CA SER A 99 -7.73 -5.80 7.55
C SER A 99 -7.22 -7.21 7.90
N PRO A 100 -5.88 -7.40 7.99
CA PRO A 100 -5.29 -8.72 8.30
C PRO A 100 -5.78 -9.32 9.63
N ASP A 101 -6.12 -8.49 10.61
CA ASP A 101 -6.66 -8.90 11.92
C ASP A 101 -8.19 -9.09 11.91
N GLU A 102 -8.82 -8.89 10.75
CA GLU A 102 -10.27 -8.98 10.52
C GLU A 102 -11.15 -8.05 11.38
N LYS A 103 -10.54 -7.07 12.04
CA LYS A 103 -11.27 -6.15 12.94
C LYS A 103 -11.81 -4.91 12.24
N ARG A 104 -11.27 -4.59 11.06
CA ARG A 104 -11.64 -3.38 10.31
C ARG A 104 -12.02 -3.74 8.89
N THR A 105 -13.03 -3.05 8.39
CA THR A 105 -13.49 -3.19 7.01
C THR A 105 -13.67 -1.83 6.37
N VAL A 106 -13.36 -1.74 5.09
CA VAL A 106 -13.61 -0.56 4.27
C VAL A 106 -14.44 -0.98 3.07
N SER A 107 -15.58 -0.31 2.86
CA SER A 107 -16.38 -0.52 1.66
C SER A 107 -15.73 0.18 0.47
N VAL A 108 -15.62 -0.52 -0.64
CA VAL A 108 -15.09 -0.01 -1.90
C VAL A 108 -16.21 0.00 -2.92
N GLU A 109 -16.53 1.17 -3.47
CA GLU A 109 -17.54 1.32 -4.50
C GLU A 109 -17.01 0.78 -5.83
N VAL A 110 -17.69 -0.21 -6.39
CA VAL A 110 -17.28 -0.90 -7.64
C VAL A 110 -18.37 -0.83 -8.71
N THR A 111 -19.40 -0.03 -8.48
CA THR A 111 -20.50 0.17 -9.44
C THR A 111 -20.72 1.64 -9.70
N SER A 112 -20.96 1.98 -10.96
CA SER A 112 -21.34 3.33 -11.40
C SER A 112 -22.57 3.25 -12.30
N LYS A 113 -23.45 4.25 -12.22
CA LYS A 113 -24.67 4.28 -13.06
C LYS A 113 -24.39 4.44 -14.55
N ASN A 114 -23.21 4.95 -14.90
CA ASN A 114 -22.87 5.38 -16.26
C ASN A 114 -21.81 4.52 -16.92
N GLN A 115 -21.38 3.44 -16.29
CA GLN A 115 -20.30 2.59 -16.80
C GLN A 115 -20.68 1.11 -16.71
N PRO A 116 -20.16 0.26 -17.64
CA PRO A 116 -20.23 -1.19 -17.47
C PRO A 116 -19.61 -1.65 -16.15
N LEU A 117 -20.08 -2.76 -15.61
CA LEU A 117 -19.61 -3.29 -14.32
C LEU A 117 -18.07 -3.49 -14.31
N SER A 118 -17.49 -4.00 -15.38
CA SER A 118 -16.05 -4.22 -15.50
C SER A 118 -15.24 -2.93 -15.39
N ALA A 119 -15.69 -1.85 -16.07
CA ALA A 119 -15.00 -0.56 -16.00
C ALA A 119 -15.13 0.07 -14.61
N SER A 120 -16.34 0.07 -14.04
CA SER A 120 -16.59 0.58 -12.70
C SER A 120 -15.82 -0.19 -11.62
N ALA A 121 -15.72 -1.52 -11.80
CA ALA A 121 -14.96 -2.36 -10.89
C ALA A 121 -13.46 -2.07 -10.97
N TRP A 122 -12.92 -1.87 -12.18
CA TRP A 122 -11.53 -1.47 -12.36
C TRP A 122 -11.22 -0.19 -11.59
N ASP A 123 -11.97 0.89 -11.87
CA ASP A 123 -11.80 2.19 -11.22
C ASP A 123 -11.94 2.09 -9.68
N GLY A 124 -12.94 1.34 -9.22
CA GLY A 124 -13.19 1.13 -7.80
C GLY A 124 -12.08 0.37 -7.11
N LEU A 125 -11.56 -0.69 -7.72
CA LEU A 125 -10.49 -1.50 -7.16
C LEU A 125 -9.15 -0.75 -7.16
N GLU A 126 -8.83 -0.01 -8.22
CA GLU A 126 -7.65 0.88 -8.25
C GLU A 126 -7.72 1.95 -7.15
N SER A 127 -8.91 2.47 -6.85
CA SER A 127 -9.09 3.49 -5.83
C SER A 127 -8.66 3.07 -4.42
N VAL A 128 -8.46 1.79 -4.16
CA VAL A 128 -7.90 1.30 -2.89
C VAL A 128 -6.45 1.78 -2.71
N PHE A 129 -5.73 1.93 -3.82
CA PHE A 129 -4.35 2.42 -3.80
C PHE A 129 -4.25 3.94 -4.05
N ASP A 130 -5.34 4.58 -4.44
CA ASP A 130 -5.37 6.02 -4.72
C ASP A 130 -5.62 6.78 -3.43
N SER A 131 -4.53 7.17 -2.77
CA SER A 131 -4.52 8.03 -1.61
C SER A 131 -3.65 9.24 -1.90
N PRO A 132 -4.16 10.48 -1.73
CA PRO A 132 -3.37 11.69 -1.93
C PRO A 132 -2.07 11.69 -1.12
N ARG A 133 -2.11 11.18 0.11
CA ARG A 133 -0.91 11.09 0.96
C ARG A 133 0.05 10.02 0.53
N ARG A 134 -0.44 8.88 0.07
CA ARG A 134 0.43 7.86 -0.51
C ARG A 134 1.16 8.40 -1.74
N ASN A 135 0.44 9.10 -2.61
CA ASN A 135 1.04 9.70 -3.80
C ASN A 135 2.07 10.77 -3.42
N ALA A 136 1.79 11.61 -2.42
CA ALA A 136 2.75 12.58 -1.89
C ALA A 136 4.00 11.89 -1.31
N VAL A 137 3.84 10.82 -0.52
CA VAL A 137 4.97 10.04 0.01
C VAL A 137 5.80 9.45 -1.13
N LEU A 138 5.17 8.83 -2.13
CA LEU A 138 5.87 8.24 -3.26
C LEU A 138 6.65 9.29 -4.07
N SER A 139 6.05 10.46 -4.32
CA SER A 139 6.71 11.58 -4.99
C SER A 139 7.93 12.06 -4.19
N ASN A 140 7.74 12.31 -2.90
CA ASN A 140 8.78 12.84 -2.03
C ASN A 140 9.95 11.87 -1.78
N VAL A 141 9.70 10.56 -1.84
CA VAL A 141 10.78 9.54 -1.67
C VAL A 141 11.86 9.65 -2.77
N TYR A 142 11.50 10.13 -3.98
CA TYR A 142 12.48 10.32 -5.05
C TYR A 142 13.34 11.56 -4.88
N GLU A 143 12.79 12.63 -4.30
CA GLU A 143 13.42 13.94 -4.25
C GLU A 143 14.14 14.19 -2.93
N HIS A 144 13.62 13.65 -1.83
CA HIS A 144 14.07 13.92 -0.47
C HIS A 144 14.89 12.77 0.13
N TYR A 145 15.73 13.10 1.09
CA TYR A 145 16.52 12.10 1.85
C TYR A 145 15.65 11.03 2.53
N GLY A 146 14.45 11.41 2.91
CA GLY A 146 13.43 10.52 3.49
C GLY A 146 12.10 11.22 3.69
N VAL A 147 11.06 10.44 3.94
CA VAL A 147 9.73 10.94 4.26
C VAL A 147 9.31 10.45 5.63
N VAL A 148 8.89 11.36 6.50
CA VAL A 148 8.31 11.05 7.81
C VAL A 148 6.81 11.23 7.72
N LEU A 149 6.06 10.13 7.67
CA LEU A 149 4.61 10.17 7.66
C LEU A 149 4.08 10.22 9.11
N ILE A 150 3.33 11.26 9.44
CA ILE A 150 2.64 11.41 10.72
C ILE A 150 1.14 11.25 10.49
N VAL A 151 0.53 10.31 11.20
CA VAL A 151 -0.92 10.15 11.25
C VAL A 151 -1.41 10.61 12.62
N GLU A 152 -2.22 11.66 12.65
CA GLU A 152 -2.76 12.19 13.89
C GLU A 152 -3.87 11.32 14.46
N GLY A 153 -3.84 11.14 15.77
CA GLY A 153 -4.91 10.54 16.53
C GLY A 153 -5.84 11.59 17.15
N GLU A 154 -6.69 11.13 18.06
CA GLU A 154 -7.66 12.00 18.76
C GLU A 154 -7.00 12.89 19.85
N ASN A 155 -5.82 12.54 20.32
CA ASN A 155 -5.13 13.26 21.40
C ASN A 155 -4.26 14.40 20.86
N ALA A 156 -4.76 15.63 20.94
CA ALA A 156 -4.08 16.83 20.43
C ALA A 156 -2.71 17.10 21.10
N SER A 157 -2.53 16.76 22.39
CA SER A 157 -1.25 16.97 23.07
C SER A 157 -0.20 15.99 22.57
N GLU A 158 -0.58 14.75 22.33
CA GLU A 158 0.29 13.72 21.76
C GLU A 158 0.64 14.05 20.31
N ASN A 159 -0.32 14.48 19.50
CA ASN A 159 -0.08 14.93 18.13
C ASN A 159 0.98 16.04 18.09
N THR A 160 0.85 17.04 19.00
CA THR A 160 1.83 18.12 19.12
C THR A 160 3.21 17.62 19.53
N ARG A 161 3.28 16.68 20.47
CA ARG A 161 4.54 16.08 20.93
C ARG A 161 5.24 15.33 19.78
N ILE A 162 4.51 14.51 19.04
CA ILE A 162 5.04 13.74 17.90
C ILE A 162 5.52 14.65 16.78
N ARG A 163 4.77 15.70 16.42
CA ARG A 163 5.21 16.67 15.41
C ARG A 163 6.55 17.32 15.81
N LYS A 164 6.67 17.83 17.04
CA LYS A 164 7.93 18.42 17.52
C LYS A 164 9.09 17.44 17.50
N MET A 165 8.83 16.18 17.83
CA MET A 165 9.85 15.13 17.78
C MET A 165 10.28 14.87 16.33
N ALA A 166 9.35 14.76 15.39
CA ALA A 166 9.66 14.57 13.97
C ALA A 166 10.45 15.76 13.39
N GLU A 167 10.04 17.00 13.70
CA GLU A 167 10.78 18.23 13.31
C GLU A 167 12.22 18.21 13.83
N ALA A 168 12.42 17.83 15.09
CA ALA A 168 13.76 17.71 15.69
C ALA A 168 14.61 16.64 14.99
N VAL A 169 14.02 15.50 14.63
CA VAL A 169 14.71 14.41 13.91
C VAL A 169 15.07 14.87 12.50
N VAL A 170 14.12 15.46 11.76
CA VAL A 170 14.38 16.00 10.41
C VAL A 170 15.52 17.00 10.46
N LYS A 171 15.48 17.96 11.39
CA LYS A 171 16.56 18.92 11.57
C LYS A 171 17.89 18.24 11.87
N SER A 172 17.92 17.25 12.76
CA SER A 172 19.16 16.52 13.10
C SER A 172 19.73 15.75 11.93
N ILE A 173 18.90 15.24 11.01
CA ILE A 173 19.34 14.58 9.78
C ILE A 173 19.88 15.64 8.82
N THR A 174 19.12 16.72 8.60
CA THR A 174 19.52 17.83 7.71
C THR A 174 20.90 18.39 8.09
N ASP A 175 21.16 18.60 9.38
CA ASP A 175 22.43 19.12 9.90
C ASP A 175 23.63 18.14 9.68
N LYS A 176 23.37 16.91 9.20
CA LYS A 176 24.39 15.86 9.00
C LYS A 176 24.44 15.32 7.58
N MET A 177 23.59 15.82 6.68
CA MET A 177 23.45 15.26 5.33
C MET A 177 24.75 15.23 4.54
N ASP A 178 25.62 16.21 4.77
CA ASP A 178 26.97 16.30 4.17
C ASP A 178 27.89 15.12 4.55
N ARG A 179 27.54 14.35 5.58
CA ARG A 179 28.32 13.22 6.12
C ARG A 179 27.65 11.88 5.92
N LEU A 180 26.44 11.87 5.35
CA LEU A 180 25.68 10.64 5.12
C LEU A 180 26.00 10.08 3.74
N GLU A 181 25.97 8.75 3.62
CA GLU A 181 26.36 8.03 2.39
C GLU A 181 25.41 8.26 1.21
N LYS A 182 24.17 8.70 1.48
CA LYS A 182 23.14 8.88 0.45
C LYS A 182 23.30 10.26 -0.22
N GLU A 183 23.60 10.26 -1.50
CA GLU A 183 23.76 11.47 -2.32
C GLU A 183 22.42 12.07 -2.75
N ILE A 184 21.62 12.52 -1.80
CA ILE A 184 20.38 13.27 -2.05
C ILE A 184 20.51 14.62 -1.38
N SER A 185 20.32 15.70 -2.15
CA SER A 185 20.51 17.08 -1.68
C SER A 185 19.33 17.60 -0.84
N GLU A 186 18.12 17.11 -1.12
CA GLU A 186 16.94 17.59 -0.43
C GLU A 186 16.77 16.95 0.95
N PRO A 187 16.53 17.73 2.01
CA PRO A 187 16.38 17.23 3.35
C PRO A 187 15.12 16.34 3.49
N PRO A 188 15.02 15.54 4.56
CA PRO A 188 13.79 14.79 4.84
C PRO A 188 12.60 15.72 4.95
N VAL A 189 11.44 15.26 4.49
CA VAL A 189 10.16 15.99 4.54
C VAL A 189 9.18 15.31 5.50
N ILE A 190 8.30 16.10 6.11
CA ILE A 190 7.21 15.60 6.96
C ILE A 190 5.90 15.68 6.18
N GLU A 191 5.29 14.53 5.95
CA GLU A 191 3.90 14.40 5.46
C GLU A 191 2.96 14.17 6.64
N LEU A 192 1.85 14.91 6.66
CA LEU A 192 0.91 14.89 7.77
C LEU A 192 -0.48 14.49 7.31
N ILE A 193 -1.04 13.48 7.95
CA ILE A 193 -2.47 13.16 7.87
C ILE A 193 -3.12 13.66 9.16
N THR A 194 -3.90 14.73 9.07
CA THR A 194 -4.63 15.23 10.23
C THR A 194 -5.82 14.32 10.57
N ALA A 195 -6.29 14.38 11.82
CA ALA A 195 -7.46 13.60 12.24
C ALA A 195 -8.72 13.90 11.38
N LYS A 196 -8.81 15.10 10.77
CA LYS A 196 -9.91 15.47 9.87
C LYS A 196 -9.76 14.85 8.47
N GLU A 197 -8.53 14.71 7.99
CA GLU A 197 -8.23 14.17 6.66
C GLU A 197 -8.26 12.64 6.66
N PHE A 198 -8.05 12.01 7.82
CA PHE A 198 -7.96 10.55 7.95
C PHE A 198 -9.19 9.81 7.37
N GLY A 199 -10.39 10.39 7.49
CA GLY A 199 -11.60 9.81 6.92
C GLY A 199 -11.67 9.81 5.38
N GLY A 200 -10.84 10.62 4.73
CA GLY A 200 -10.71 10.68 3.26
C GLY A 200 -9.60 9.79 2.69
N GLU A 201 -8.69 9.32 3.55
CA GLU A 201 -7.63 8.38 3.16
C GLU A 201 -8.16 6.95 3.29
N LYS A 202 -8.05 6.15 2.24
CA LYS A 202 -8.67 4.80 2.18
C LYS A 202 -7.77 3.69 2.72
N ALA A 203 -6.50 3.95 2.95
CA ALA A 203 -5.56 2.91 3.42
C ALA A 203 -4.49 3.46 4.35
#